data_5605145d4e1eaee04a149b44158d67f5
#
_entry.id   5605145d4e1eaee04a149b44158d67f5
#
_cell.length_a   1.000
_cell.length_b   1.000
_cell.length_c   1.000
_cell.angle_alpha   90.00
_cell.angle_beta   90.00
_cell.angle_gamma   90.00
#
_symmetry.space_group_name_H-M   'P 1'
#
loop_
_entity.id
_entity.type
_entity.pdbx_description
1 polymer ?
#
loop_
_entity_poly.entity_id
_entity_poly.type
_entity_poly.pdbx_seq_one_letter_code
_entity_poly.pdbx_strand_id
1 'polypeptide(L)'
;MAANNGSNSPSFLQLYFRSERAGVTSDLTGRLVEFISATQHSLDVAIYDCRHPQVLAALAAVAKSGKQLRIAYDASKERTGGLSGDPKPSGTEEALNAAGLLPYATPVHNGGHLMHNKFLIRDGATLWTGSANFTVGGLEKQDNNCLTLREQGIIAQYGATFTDLLSGEHSHGKRHFHQEAARLQATHATTTVATAFFSPSEGEDIEQQIIKLLNAARKVRVMAFLISDPGILGALQRFADPKADIQGVIDPNGMADVLRYRKADDPAYWFMRDKRFVEAPSHAFNPHTEQDFMHNKVLIFDDQFVVTGSFNFSENAELNDENLLILNSAQIAAAYTSYYERLYTTYSRSGVVAAR
;
A
#
# COMPACT_ATOMS: atom_id res chain seq x y z
N MET A 1 10.35 -27.79 -23.32
CA MET A 1 8.92 -28.04 -23.47
C MET A 1 8.51 -29.06 -22.43
N ALA A 2 7.88 -28.64 -21.37
CA ALA A 2 7.11 -29.47 -20.47
C ALA A 2 6.04 -28.56 -19.88
N ALA A 3 4.80 -28.78 -20.32
CA ALA A 3 3.63 -28.11 -19.78
C ALA A 3 3.42 -28.62 -18.36
N ASN A 4 3.57 -27.75 -17.39
CA ASN A 4 3.28 -28.05 -16.00
C ASN A 4 1.76 -27.89 -15.79
N ASN A 5 1.02 -28.98 -15.96
CA ASN A 5 -0.35 -29.10 -15.49
C ASN A 5 -0.35 -29.25 -13.97
N GLY A 6 -0.02 -28.16 -13.28
CA GLY A 6 -0.14 -28.06 -11.82
C GLY A 6 -1.60 -27.80 -11.45
N SER A 7 -2.18 -28.67 -10.63
CA SER A 7 -3.46 -28.55 -9.99
C SER A 7 -3.73 -27.11 -9.50
N ASN A 8 -4.79 -26.48 -9.99
CA ASN A 8 -5.29 -25.15 -9.63
C ASN A 8 -5.90 -25.13 -8.22
N SER A 9 -5.15 -25.49 -7.19
CA SER A 9 -5.50 -25.14 -5.82
C SER A 9 -5.10 -23.67 -5.64
N PRO A 10 -6.03 -22.75 -5.36
CA PRO A 10 -5.70 -21.34 -5.21
C PRO A 10 -4.74 -21.18 -4.02
N SER A 11 -3.58 -20.60 -4.28
CA SER A 11 -2.61 -20.30 -3.22
C SER A 11 -3.24 -19.37 -2.19
N PHE A 12 -2.95 -19.61 -0.89
CA PHE A 12 -3.47 -18.78 0.22
C PHE A 12 -3.06 -17.32 0.11
N LEU A 13 -1.94 -17.04 -0.54
CA LEU A 13 -1.42 -15.70 -0.78
C LEU A 13 -0.83 -15.63 -2.19
N GLN A 14 -1.18 -14.57 -2.93
CA GLN A 14 -0.59 -14.25 -4.22
C GLN A 14 -0.07 -12.83 -4.18
N LEU A 15 1.09 -12.60 -4.78
CA LEU A 15 1.76 -11.31 -4.84
C LEU A 15 1.74 -10.79 -6.28
N TYR A 16 1.51 -9.50 -6.44
CA TYR A 16 1.49 -8.80 -7.71
C TYR A 16 2.37 -7.56 -7.60
N PHE A 17 3.33 -7.41 -8.50
CA PHE A 17 4.26 -6.28 -8.53
C PHE A 17 4.17 -5.57 -9.86
N ARG A 18 4.14 -4.26 -9.83
CA ARG A 18 4.12 -3.42 -11.02
C ARG A 18 5.24 -2.39 -10.96
N SER A 19 5.96 -2.25 -12.04
CA SER A 19 6.82 -1.13 -12.36
C SER A 19 7.02 -1.11 -13.87
N GLU A 20 6.43 -0.16 -14.54
CA GLU A 20 6.59 -0.01 -15.98
C GLU A 20 8.07 0.22 -16.33
N ARG A 21 8.74 1.12 -15.62
CA ARG A 21 10.14 1.49 -15.84
C ARG A 21 11.13 0.36 -15.59
N ALA A 22 10.90 -0.45 -14.56
CA ALA A 22 11.75 -1.60 -14.25
C ALA A 22 11.36 -2.87 -15.03
N GLY A 23 10.39 -2.78 -15.94
CA GLY A 23 9.92 -3.91 -16.71
C GLY A 23 9.30 -5.02 -15.87
N VAL A 24 8.69 -4.67 -14.73
CA VAL A 24 7.91 -5.57 -13.89
C VAL A 24 6.45 -5.39 -14.26
N THR A 25 5.92 -6.34 -15.02
CA THR A 25 4.65 -6.17 -15.76
C THR A 25 3.53 -7.06 -15.25
N SER A 26 3.34 -7.17 -13.91
CA SER A 26 2.06 -7.74 -13.47
C SER A 26 0.93 -6.87 -14.02
N ASP A 27 -0.04 -7.49 -14.66
CA ASP A 27 -1.25 -6.82 -15.10
C ASP A 27 -2.16 -6.59 -13.89
N LEU A 28 -1.89 -5.53 -13.13
CA LEU A 28 -2.69 -5.21 -11.94
C LEU A 28 -4.14 -4.91 -12.30
N THR A 29 -4.38 -4.23 -13.43
CA THR A 29 -5.73 -3.93 -13.92
C THR A 29 -6.49 -5.23 -14.19
N GLY A 30 -5.96 -6.12 -15.01
CA GLY A 30 -6.61 -7.40 -15.34
C GLY A 30 -6.81 -8.27 -14.10
N ARG A 31 -5.83 -8.35 -13.20
CA ARG A 31 -5.94 -9.12 -11.94
C ARG A 31 -7.01 -8.57 -11.01
N LEU A 32 -7.11 -7.25 -10.87
CA LEU A 32 -8.15 -6.62 -10.06
C LEU A 32 -9.55 -6.82 -10.68
N VAL A 33 -9.66 -6.65 -12.00
CA VAL A 33 -10.91 -6.91 -12.74
C VAL A 33 -11.34 -8.38 -12.61
N GLU A 34 -10.40 -9.33 -12.73
CA GLU A 34 -10.63 -10.76 -12.51
C GLU A 34 -11.11 -11.01 -11.06
N PHE A 35 -10.45 -10.39 -10.07
CA PHE A 35 -10.84 -10.50 -8.67
C PHE A 35 -12.28 -10.01 -8.45
N ILE A 36 -12.64 -8.85 -8.96
CA ILE A 36 -13.99 -8.27 -8.84
C ILE A 36 -15.03 -9.15 -9.55
N SER A 37 -14.73 -9.56 -10.77
CA SER A 37 -15.66 -10.35 -11.61
C SER A 37 -15.95 -11.74 -11.05
N ALA A 38 -15.03 -12.30 -10.27
CA ALA A 38 -15.18 -13.59 -9.61
C ALA A 38 -16.10 -13.56 -8.36
N THR A 39 -16.65 -12.39 -7.99
CA THR A 39 -17.62 -12.26 -6.88
C THR A 39 -18.85 -13.16 -7.11
N GLN A 40 -19.21 -13.95 -6.11
CA GLN A 40 -20.39 -14.81 -6.14
C GLN A 40 -21.55 -14.24 -5.34
N HIS A 41 -21.29 -13.66 -4.16
CA HIS A 41 -22.29 -13.20 -3.21
C HIS A 41 -22.15 -11.73 -2.86
N SER A 42 -20.95 -11.32 -2.41
CA SER A 42 -20.70 -9.98 -1.88
C SER A 42 -19.32 -9.44 -2.23
N LEU A 43 -19.26 -8.12 -2.39
CA LEU A 43 -18.02 -7.39 -2.56
C LEU A 43 -18.03 -6.11 -1.72
N ASP A 44 -17.10 -6.00 -0.79
CA ASP A 44 -16.83 -4.81 -0.02
C ASP A 44 -15.57 -4.13 -0.57
N VAL A 45 -15.63 -2.83 -0.77
CA VAL A 45 -14.54 -2.03 -1.39
C VAL A 45 -14.28 -0.82 -0.51
N ALA A 46 -13.06 -0.71 0.05
CA ALA A 46 -12.57 0.52 0.67
C ALA A 46 -11.47 1.11 -0.20
N ILE A 47 -11.69 2.30 -0.73
CA ILE A 47 -10.80 2.87 -1.75
C ILE A 47 -10.68 4.38 -1.66
N TYR A 48 -9.43 4.85 -1.60
CA TYR A 48 -9.10 6.26 -1.61
C TYR A 48 -9.43 6.92 -2.96
N ASP A 49 -8.90 6.39 -4.07
CA ASP A 49 -9.09 6.93 -5.43
C ASP A 49 -9.48 5.81 -6.40
N CYS A 50 -10.68 5.93 -7.01
CA CYS A 50 -11.26 4.93 -7.91
C CYS A 50 -11.80 5.58 -9.18
N ARG A 51 -10.97 5.63 -10.23
CA ARG A 51 -11.33 6.26 -11.52
C ARG A 51 -10.99 5.39 -12.73
N HIS A 52 -10.43 4.19 -12.52
CA HIS A 52 -10.06 3.32 -13.63
C HIS A 52 -11.28 2.78 -14.36
N PRO A 53 -11.43 3.01 -15.69
CA PRO A 53 -12.66 2.67 -16.42
C PRO A 53 -13.02 1.18 -16.35
N GLN A 54 -12.05 0.28 -16.46
CA GLN A 54 -12.31 -1.17 -16.42
C GLN A 54 -12.70 -1.64 -15.01
N VAL A 55 -12.11 -1.05 -13.97
CA VAL A 55 -12.49 -1.34 -12.58
C VAL A 55 -13.91 -0.88 -12.30
N LEU A 56 -14.25 0.35 -12.68
CA LEU A 56 -15.62 0.88 -12.56
C LEU A 56 -16.65 0.02 -13.32
N ALA A 57 -16.31 -0.42 -14.53
CA ALA A 57 -17.16 -1.31 -15.30
C ALA A 57 -17.37 -2.67 -14.62
N ALA A 58 -16.33 -3.25 -14.04
CA ALA A 58 -16.40 -4.51 -13.30
C ALA A 58 -17.27 -4.38 -12.03
N LEU A 59 -17.12 -3.28 -11.27
CA LEU A 59 -17.95 -2.98 -10.10
C LEU A 59 -19.44 -2.79 -10.51
N ALA A 60 -19.69 -2.07 -11.59
CA ALA A 60 -21.03 -1.89 -12.12
C ALA A 60 -21.68 -3.21 -12.58
N ALA A 61 -20.88 -4.13 -13.12
CA ALA A 61 -21.36 -5.46 -13.47
C ALA A 61 -21.75 -6.29 -12.22
N VAL A 62 -20.98 -6.19 -11.13
CA VAL A 62 -21.34 -6.81 -9.84
C VAL A 62 -22.67 -6.24 -9.33
N ALA A 63 -22.83 -4.92 -9.31
CA ALA A 63 -24.06 -4.26 -8.90
C ALA A 63 -25.28 -4.73 -9.71
N LYS A 64 -25.14 -4.75 -11.05
CA LYS A 64 -26.21 -5.18 -11.97
C LYS A 64 -26.56 -6.66 -11.84
N SER A 65 -25.67 -7.50 -11.35
CA SER A 65 -25.93 -8.95 -11.16
C SER A 65 -26.74 -9.28 -9.91
N GLY A 66 -27.17 -8.28 -9.14
CA GLY A 66 -27.95 -8.46 -7.90
C GLY A 66 -27.13 -8.96 -6.70
N LYS A 67 -25.81 -9.00 -6.81
CA LYS A 67 -24.90 -9.32 -5.71
C LYS A 67 -24.77 -8.12 -4.77
N GLN A 68 -24.45 -8.37 -3.52
CA GLN A 68 -24.21 -7.30 -2.57
C GLN A 68 -22.91 -6.57 -2.93
N LEU A 69 -23.01 -5.28 -3.23
CA LEU A 69 -21.88 -4.40 -3.43
C LEU A 69 -21.96 -3.28 -2.40
N ARG A 70 -20.86 -3.02 -1.68
CA ARG A 70 -20.69 -1.87 -0.78
C ARG A 70 -19.36 -1.22 -1.06
N ILE A 71 -19.34 0.10 -1.20
CA ILE A 71 -18.14 0.88 -1.47
C ILE A 71 -18.02 1.96 -0.40
N ALA A 72 -16.90 2.00 0.30
CA ALA A 72 -16.47 3.12 1.12
C ALA A 72 -15.40 3.89 0.35
N TYR A 73 -15.61 5.19 0.09
CA TYR A 73 -14.64 6.02 -0.63
C TYR A 73 -14.30 7.30 0.14
N ASP A 74 -13.09 7.80 -0.06
CA ASP A 74 -12.66 9.04 0.57
C ASP A 74 -13.47 10.23 0.05
N ALA A 75 -14.10 10.93 0.94
CA ALA A 75 -14.83 12.17 0.69
C ALA A 75 -14.28 13.34 1.52
N SER A 76 -13.02 13.25 1.94
CA SER A 76 -12.35 14.28 2.72
C SER A 76 -12.27 15.59 1.94
N LYS A 77 -12.67 16.67 2.61
CA LYS A 77 -12.60 18.01 2.00
C LYS A 77 -11.15 18.46 1.83
N GLU A 78 -10.93 19.34 0.85
CA GLU A 78 -9.61 19.96 0.62
C GLU A 78 -8.95 20.41 1.91
N ARG A 79 -7.78 19.81 2.20
CA ARG A 79 -6.83 20.44 3.11
C ARG A 79 -6.05 21.49 2.34
N THR A 80 -6.36 22.75 2.58
CA THR A 80 -5.45 23.83 2.21
C THR A 80 -4.25 23.76 3.14
N GLY A 81 -3.09 23.30 2.63
CA GLY A 81 -1.80 23.46 3.29
C GLY A 81 -1.31 22.30 4.19
N GLY A 82 -1.71 21.05 3.97
CA GLY A 82 -1.19 19.91 4.72
C GLY A 82 -0.13 19.10 3.96
N LEU A 83 0.88 18.61 4.68
CA LEU A 83 1.93 17.68 4.24
C LEU A 83 1.39 16.25 3.94
N SER A 84 0.26 16.11 3.29
CA SER A 84 -0.16 14.79 2.82
C SER A 84 0.45 14.56 1.44
N GLY A 85 1.42 13.68 1.33
CA GLY A 85 2.10 13.38 0.08
C GLY A 85 1.21 12.78 -1.00
N ASP A 86 -0.02 12.37 -0.69
CA ASP A 86 -0.98 11.93 -1.71
C ASP A 86 -1.85 13.12 -2.13
N PRO A 87 -1.90 13.39 -3.45
CA PRO A 87 -2.82 14.39 -3.98
C PRO A 87 -4.27 13.94 -3.73
N LYS A 88 -5.18 14.91 -3.57
CA LYS A 88 -6.61 14.68 -3.47
C LYS A 88 -7.10 13.63 -4.45
N PRO A 89 -8.02 12.75 -4.04
CA PRO A 89 -8.76 11.91 -4.96
C PRO A 89 -9.81 12.77 -5.69
N SER A 90 -9.35 13.67 -6.55
CA SER A 90 -10.25 14.47 -7.37
C SER A 90 -10.92 13.57 -8.40
N GLY A 91 -12.25 13.48 -8.34
CA GLY A 91 -13.04 12.81 -9.35
C GLY A 91 -13.50 11.38 -9.03
N THR A 92 -13.23 10.84 -7.84
CA THR A 92 -13.76 9.51 -7.45
C THR A 92 -15.29 9.52 -7.38
N GLU A 93 -15.89 10.51 -6.72
CA GLU A 93 -17.34 10.62 -6.62
C GLU A 93 -17.98 10.78 -8.01
N GLU A 94 -17.43 11.65 -8.84
CA GLU A 94 -17.90 11.87 -10.22
C GLU A 94 -17.77 10.58 -11.06
N ALA A 95 -16.67 9.84 -10.90
CA ALA A 95 -16.45 8.58 -11.60
C ALA A 95 -17.45 7.49 -11.15
N LEU A 96 -17.69 7.38 -9.84
CA LEU A 96 -18.70 6.49 -9.28
C LEU A 96 -20.10 6.87 -9.76
N ASN A 97 -20.43 8.16 -9.79
CA ASN A 97 -21.71 8.66 -10.31
C ASN A 97 -21.88 8.31 -11.78
N ALA A 98 -20.89 8.60 -12.61
CA ALA A 98 -20.93 8.29 -14.05
C ALA A 98 -21.07 6.79 -14.34
N ALA A 99 -20.53 5.94 -13.46
CA ALA A 99 -20.66 4.48 -13.55
C ALA A 99 -21.98 3.93 -12.94
N GLY A 100 -22.83 4.79 -12.36
CA GLY A 100 -24.07 4.39 -11.69
C GLY A 100 -23.84 3.66 -10.35
N LEU A 101 -22.72 3.93 -9.69
CA LEU A 101 -22.28 3.23 -8.48
C LEU A 101 -22.60 3.97 -7.17
N LEU A 102 -23.02 5.24 -7.20
CA LEU A 102 -23.34 6.01 -6.00
C LEU A 102 -24.39 5.35 -5.08
N PRO A 103 -25.42 4.64 -5.60
CA PRO A 103 -26.37 3.94 -4.72
C PRO A 103 -25.73 2.84 -3.84
N TYR A 104 -24.52 2.41 -4.15
CA TYR A 104 -23.75 1.39 -3.45
C TYR A 104 -22.56 1.97 -2.68
N ALA A 105 -22.37 3.30 -2.74
CA ALA A 105 -21.20 3.97 -2.23
C ALA A 105 -21.53 4.87 -1.04
N THR A 106 -20.70 4.81 -0.01
CA THR A 106 -20.75 5.63 1.21
C THR A 106 -19.54 6.54 1.25
N PRO A 107 -19.73 7.87 1.29
CA PRO A 107 -18.65 8.80 1.49
C PRO A 107 -18.10 8.69 2.93
N VAL A 108 -16.78 8.60 3.06
CA VAL A 108 -16.11 8.54 4.34
C VAL A 108 -15.44 9.88 4.61
N HIS A 109 -15.71 10.47 5.79
CA HIS A 109 -15.17 11.74 6.24
C HIS A 109 -14.40 11.53 7.54
N ASN A 110 -13.08 11.54 7.50
CA ASN A 110 -12.23 11.36 8.67
C ASN A 110 -11.71 12.70 9.23
N GLY A 111 -12.60 13.59 9.65
CA GLY A 111 -12.25 14.80 10.43
C GLY A 111 -11.14 15.71 9.88
N GLY A 112 -10.79 15.58 8.61
CA GLY A 112 -9.67 16.28 7.94
C GLY A 112 -8.46 15.38 7.67
N HIS A 113 -8.54 14.10 7.99
CA HIS A 113 -7.62 13.04 7.58
C HIS A 113 -8.21 12.26 6.41
N LEU A 114 -7.42 11.40 5.78
CA LEU A 114 -7.83 10.66 4.59
C LEU A 114 -8.42 9.29 4.97
N MET A 115 -9.42 8.83 4.24
CA MET A 115 -9.72 7.41 4.13
C MET A 115 -8.83 6.83 3.02
N HIS A 116 -7.59 6.44 3.40
CA HIS A 116 -6.54 6.11 2.46
C HIS A 116 -6.41 4.60 2.19
N ASN A 117 -7.37 3.80 2.63
CA ASN A 117 -7.42 2.35 2.38
C ASN A 117 -7.54 2.02 0.89
N LYS A 118 -7.01 0.86 0.50
CA LYS A 118 -7.07 0.28 -0.85
C LYS A 118 -7.24 -1.23 -0.72
N PHE A 119 -8.45 -1.66 -0.29
CA PHE A 119 -8.71 -3.09 -0.16
C PHE A 119 -10.11 -3.48 -0.64
N LEU A 120 -10.26 -4.75 -1.01
CA LEU A 120 -11.55 -5.37 -1.29
C LEU A 120 -11.66 -6.69 -0.51
N ILE A 121 -12.87 -6.98 -0.04
CA ILE A 121 -13.22 -8.28 0.53
C ILE A 121 -14.27 -8.92 -0.36
N ARG A 122 -13.91 -10.03 -0.99
CA ARG A 122 -14.81 -10.79 -1.85
C ARG A 122 -15.37 -11.99 -1.12
N ASP A 123 -16.71 -12.07 -1.08
CA ASP A 123 -17.47 -13.21 -0.51
C ASP A 123 -17.09 -13.52 0.96
N GLY A 124 -16.58 -12.54 1.72
CA GLY A 124 -16.05 -12.76 3.06
C GLY A 124 -14.90 -13.78 3.15
N ALA A 125 -14.28 -14.13 2.02
CA ALA A 125 -13.36 -15.27 1.91
C ALA A 125 -12.03 -14.96 1.24
N THR A 126 -11.91 -13.83 0.54
CA THR A 126 -10.67 -13.43 -0.11
C THR A 126 -10.49 -11.92 0.00
N LEU A 127 -9.33 -11.51 0.49
CA LEU A 127 -8.88 -10.13 0.58
C LEU A 127 -8.01 -9.78 -0.63
N TRP A 128 -8.17 -8.57 -1.17
CA TRP A 128 -7.21 -7.87 -2.01
C TRP A 128 -6.76 -6.63 -1.25
N THR A 129 -5.45 -6.38 -1.17
CA THR A 129 -4.91 -5.15 -0.57
C THR A 129 -3.54 -4.80 -1.17
N GLY A 130 -3.01 -3.62 -0.86
CA GLY A 130 -1.71 -3.14 -1.31
C GLY A 130 -1.61 -1.63 -1.39
N SER A 131 -0.65 -1.14 -2.17
CA SER A 131 -0.36 0.29 -2.28
C SER A 131 -1.12 1.00 -3.42
N ALA A 132 -1.67 0.25 -4.39
CA ALA A 132 -2.22 0.81 -5.62
C ALA A 132 -3.62 1.42 -5.45
N ASN A 133 -3.79 2.67 -5.86
CA ASN A 133 -5.09 3.27 -6.13
C ASN A 133 -5.71 2.64 -7.39
N PHE A 134 -7.04 2.66 -7.48
CA PHE A 134 -7.76 2.09 -8.64
C PHE A 134 -7.91 3.13 -9.75
N THR A 135 -6.77 3.66 -10.18
CA THR A 135 -6.61 4.63 -11.27
C THR A 135 -5.71 4.07 -12.35
N VAL A 136 -5.69 4.67 -13.53
CA VAL A 136 -4.73 4.31 -14.59
C VAL A 136 -3.30 4.51 -14.08
N GLY A 137 -3.03 5.62 -13.39
CA GLY A 137 -1.73 5.83 -12.74
C GLY A 137 -1.37 4.70 -11.78
N GLY A 138 -2.27 4.39 -10.83
CA GLY A 138 -2.00 3.41 -9.77
C GLY A 138 -1.81 1.98 -10.27
N LEU A 139 -2.59 1.55 -11.27
CA LEU A 139 -2.59 0.17 -11.74
C LEU A 139 -1.64 -0.09 -12.92
N GLU A 140 -1.27 0.96 -13.68
CA GLU A 140 -0.55 0.78 -14.94
C GLU A 140 0.80 1.51 -15.01
N LYS A 141 0.98 2.64 -14.29
CA LYS A 141 2.16 3.50 -14.42
C LYS A 141 3.06 3.53 -13.20
N GLN A 142 2.47 3.60 -12.02
CA GLN A 142 3.20 3.69 -10.75
C GLN A 142 3.90 2.37 -10.38
N ASP A 143 4.94 2.49 -9.57
CA ASP A 143 5.55 1.34 -8.92
C ASP A 143 4.72 0.97 -7.69
N ASN A 144 3.96 -0.10 -7.81
CA ASN A 144 3.04 -0.56 -6.78
C ASN A 144 3.17 -2.06 -6.52
N ASN A 145 2.71 -2.47 -5.35
CA ASN A 145 2.51 -3.86 -5.00
C ASN A 145 1.07 -4.09 -4.51
N CYS A 146 0.53 -5.25 -4.85
CA CYS A 146 -0.75 -5.73 -4.36
C CYS A 146 -0.63 -7.21 -3.99
N LEU A 147 -1.54 -7.68 -3.15
CA LEU A 147 -1.64 -9.09 -2.82
C LEU A 147 -3.09 -9.54 -2.65
N THR A 148 -3.31 -10.83 -2.85
CA THR A 148 -4.55 -11.48 -2.38
C THR A 148 -4.23 -12.46 -1.27
N LEU A 149 -5.15 -12.56 -0.32
CA LEU A 149 -4.99 -13.36 0.89
C LEU A 149 -6.30 -14.09 1.23
N ARG A 150 -6.19 -15.35 1.68
CA ARG A 150 -7.32 -16.18 2.12
C ARG A 150 -7.04 -16.68 3.54
N GLU A 151 -7.19 -15.81 4.50
CA GLU A 151 -7.07 -16.17 5.92
C GLU A 151 -8.19 -15.47 6.68
N GLN A 152 -9.03 -16.26 7.37
CA GLN A 152 -10.29 -15.77 7.94
C GLN A 152 -10.08 -14.76 9.06
N GLY A 153 -9.04 -14.92 9.89
CA GLY A 153 -8.75 -13.99 10.97
C GLY A 153 -8.39 -12.60 10.47
N ILE A 154 -7.51 -12.53 9.44
CA ILE A 154 -7.15 -11.27 8.78
C ILE A 154 -8.37 -10.66 8.07
N ILE A 155 -9.12 -11.48 7.32
CA ILE A 155 -10.31 -11.01 6.59
C ILE A 155 -11.35 -10.45 7.56
N ALA A 156 -11.54 -11.08 8.71
CA ALA A 156 -12.47 -10.59 9.73
C ALA A 156 -12.05 -9.21 10.28
N GLN A 157 -10.75 -8.97 10.47
CA GLN A 157 -10.23 -7.66 10.90
C GLN A 157 -10.48 -6.57 9.84
N TYR A 158 -10.19 -6.87 8.56
CA TYR A 158 -10.54 -5.96 7.45
C TYR A 158 -12.05 -5.72 7.33
N GLY A 159 -12.88 -6.76 7.57
CA GLY A 159 -14.34 -6.65 7.58
C GLY A 159 -14.87 -5.78 8.71
N ALA A 160 -14.28 -5.87 9.90
CA ALA A 160 -14.62 -5.00 11.03
C ALA A 160 -14.25 -3.54 10.70
N THR A 161 -13.04 -3.30 10.22
CA THR A 161 -12.59 -1.96 9.76
C THR A 161 -13.53 -1.40 8.69
N PHE A 162 -13.91 -2.22 7.70
CA PHE A 162 -14.86 -1.80 6.65
C PHE A 162 -16.22 -1.39 7.23
N THR A 163 -16.70 -2.12 8.23
CA THR A 163 -17.97 -1.80 8.91
C THR A 163 -17.87 -0.46 9.64
N ASP A 164 -16.75 -0.18 10.30
CA ASP A 164 -16.51 1.09 10.96
C ASP A 164 -16.48 2.26 9.96
N LEU A 165 -15.82 2.08 8.81
CA LEU A 165 -15.85 3.08 7.74
C LEU A 165 -17.27 3.42 7.27
N LEU A 166 -18.14 2.41 7.12
CA LEU A 166 -19.53 2.62 6.70
C LEU A 166 -20.38 3.31 7.77
N SER A 167 -20.11 3.07 9.06
CA SER A 167 -20.86 3.67 10.16
C SER A 167 -20.41 5.09 10.50
N GLY A 168 -19.28 5.55 9.94
CA GLY A 168 -18.64 6.81 10.32
C GLY A 168 -18.04 6.76 11.73
N GLU A 169 -17.97 5.59 12.33
CA GLU A 169 -17.29 5.36 13.60
C GLU A 169 -15.80 5.20 13.37
N HIS A 170 -15.15 6.30 12.97
CA HIS A 170 -13.69 6.34 12.96
C HIS A 170 -13.21 6.16 14.39
N SER A 171 -12.72 4.98 14.70
CA SER A 171 -12.36 4.59 16.05
C SER A 171 -11.04 5.23 16.46
N HIS A 172 -11.05 6.54 16.70
CA HIS A 172 -9.95 7.19 17.39
C HIS A 172 -9.77 6.53 18.79
N GLY A 173 -8.85 5.58 18.87
CA GLY A 173 -8.39 5.01 20.13
C GLY A 173 -9.28 3.96 20.80
N LYS A 174 -10.22 3.30 20.12
CA LYS A 174 -11.17 2.39 20.79
C LYS A 174 -11.07 0.90 20.43
N ARG A 175 -10.31 0.49 19.43
CA ARG A 175 -10.13 -0.91 19.06
C ARG A 175 -8.66 -1.24 18.92
N HIS A 176 -8.08 -1.83 19.95
CA HIS A 176 -6.91 -2.65 19.76
C HIS A 176 -7.41 -4.02 19.30
N PHE A 177 -7.25 -4.34 18.03
CA PHE A 177 -7.32 -5.73 17.62
C PHE A 177 -6.14 -6.43 18.27
N HIS A 178 -6.39 -7.14 19.39
CA HIS A 178 -5.37 -7.97 20.01
C HIS A 178 -4.87 -8.95 18.95
N GLN A 179 -3.65 -8.73 18.53
CA GLN A 179 -3.03 -9.30 17.35
C GLN A 179 -2.81 -10.79 17.54
N GLU A 180 -3.79 -11.58 17.19
CA GLU A 180 -3.51 -12.97 16.89
C GLU A 180 -2.86 -13.02 15.51
N ALA A 181 -1.56 -13.27 15.51
CA ALA A 181 -0.82 -13.51 14.28
C ALA A 181 -1.43 -14.71 13.56
N ALA A 182 -2.03 -14.47 12.41
CA ALA A 182 -2.63 -15.53 11.61
C ALA A 182 -1.53 -16.37 10.95
N ARG A 183 -1.62 -17.67 11.09
CA ARG A 183 -0.72 -18.62 10.42
C ARG A 183 -1.27 -18.96 9.05
N LEU A 184 -0.63 -18.47 8.02
CA LEU A 184 -0.96 -18.81 6.65
C LEU A 184 -0.32 -20.17 6.32
N GLN A 185 -1.12 -21.15 5.89
CA GLN A 185 -0.59 -22.40 5.39
C GLN A 185 -0.05 -22.21 3.97
N ALA A 186 1.27 -22.21 3.84
CA ALA A 186 1.89 -22.42 2.54
C ALA A 186 1.89 -23.90 2.21
N THR A 187 1.68 -24.26 0.95
CA THR A 187 1.58 -25.64 0.45
C THR A 187 2.86 -26.47 0.57
N HIS A 188 3.95 -25.92 1.06
CA HIS A 188 5.20 -26.63 1.33
C HIS A 188 5.89 -26.04 2.58
N ALA A 189 5.83 -26.76 3.67
CA ALA A 189 6.73 -26.75 4.85
C ALA A 189 7.13 -25.41 5.51
N THR A 190 6.78 -24.23 4.99
CA THR A 190 7.10 -22.93 5.58
C THR A 190 5.82 -22.25 6.05
N THR A 191 5.70 -22.06 7.36
CA THR A 191 4.58 -21.32 7.95
C THR A 191 4.80 -19.83 7.70
N THR A 192 3.92 -19.18 6.96
CA THR A 192 3.83 -17.72 6.90
C THR A 192 2.96 -17.22 8.05
N VAL A 193 3.42 -16.22 8.76
CA VAL A 193 2.65 -15.54 9.79
C VAL A 193 2.34 -14.13 9.26
N ALA A 194 1.08 -13.74 9.29
CA ALA A 194 0.65 -12.40 8.94
C ALA A 194 0.00 -11.72 10.14
N THR A 195 0.26 -10.43 10.31
CA THR A 195 -0.40 -9.57 11.27
C THR A 195 -0.91 -8.33 10.55
N ALA A 196 -2.17 -7.97 10.76
CA ALA A 196 -2.76 -6.75 10.21
C ALA A 196 -2.89 -5.68 11.29
N PHE A 197 -2.75 -4.42 10.88
CA PHE A 197 -2.93 -3.24 11.70
C PHE A 197 -3.75 -2.21 10.94
N PHE A 198 -4.49 -1.38 11.67
CA PHE A 198 -5.35 -0.36 11.07
C PHE A 198 -5.24 0.96 11.84
N SER A 199 -4.84 2.03 11.18
CA SER A 199 -4.98 3.37 11.72
C SER A 199 -6.38 3.94 11.41
N PRO A 200 -6.88 4.91 12.19
CA PRO A 200 -6.18 5.58 13.29
C PRO A 200 -6.16 4.80 14.61
N SER A 201 -6.94 3.74 14.76
CA SER A 201 -7.06 3.02 16.04
C SER A 201 -5.74 2.40 16.54
N GLU A 202 -4.87 1.96 15.63
CA GLU A 202 -3.58 1.34 15.91
C GLU A 202 -2.41 2.13 15.28
N GLY A 203 -2.57 3.44 15.02
CA GLY A 203 -1.55 4.26 14.36
C GLY A 203 -0.21 4.24 15.10
N GLU A 204 -0.23 4.50 16.40
CA GLU A 204 0.97 4.43 17.26
C GLU A 204 1.55 2.99 17.32
N ASP A 205 0.69 1.97 17.35
CA ASP A 205 1.15 0.57 17.35
C ASP A 205 1.87 0.23 16.04
N ILE A 206 1.41 0.76 14.90
CA ILE A 206 2.08 0.61 13.60
C ILE A 206 3.48 1.21 13.66
N GLU A 207 3.62 2.45 14.12
CA GLU A 207 4.92 3.12 14.29
C GLU A 207 5.84 2.28 15.18
N GLN A 208 5.37 1.87 16.37
CA GLN A 208 6.16 1.09 17.32
C GLN A 208 6.58 -0.27 16.77
N GLN A 209 5.74 -0.96 15.99
CA GLN A 209 6.14 -2.22 15.35
C GLN A 209 7.22 -2.00 14.29
N ILE A 210 7.14 -0.94 13.48
CA ILE A 210 8.16 -0.60 12.50
C ILE A 210 9.48 -0.26 13.22
N ILE A 211 9.44 0.57 14.26
CA ILE A 211 10.61 0.92 15.11
C ILE A 211 11.24 -0.34 15.70
N LYS A 212 10.43 -1.25 16.24
CA LYS A 212 10.91 -2.52 16.80
C LYS A 212 11.64 -3.37 15.76
N LEU A 213 11.07 -3.49 14.56
CA LEU A 213 11.71 -4.21 13.45
C LEU A 213 13.00 -3.53 13.01
N LEU A 214 13.00 -2.20 12.84
CA LEU A 214 14.21 -1.42 12.54
C LEU A 214 15.31 -1.63 13.59
N ASN A 215 14.96 -1.60 14.88
CA ASN A 215 15.91 -1.76 15.97
C ASN A 215 16.50 -3.18 16.06
N ALA A 216 15.77 -4.19 15.66
CA ALA A 216 16.20 -5.59 15.67
C ALA A 216 16.99 -5.99 14.41
N ALA A 217 16.72 -5.37 13.26
CA ALA A 217 17.22 -5.79 11.96
C ALA A 217 18.73 -5.52 11.79
N ARG A 218 19.37 -6.41 11.03
CA ARG A 218 20.76 -6.25 10.55
C ARG A 218 20.79 -5.78 9.09
N LYS A 219 19.76 -6.15 8.31
CA LYS A 219 19.63 -5.84 6.90
C LYS A 219 18.26 -5.21 6.66
N VAL A 220 18.20 -4.07 5.96
CA VAL A 220 16.93 -3.40 5.61
C VAL A 220 16.93 -3.05 4.14
N ARG A 221 15.80 -3.30 3.47
CA ARG A 221 15.51 -2.78 2.12
C ARG A 221 14.25 -1.94 2.16
N VAL A 222 14.32 -0.78 1.58
CA VAL A 222 13.28 0.26 1.64
C VAL A 222 12.74 0.54 0.24
N MET A 223 11.43 0.53 0.09
CA MET A 223 10.72 1.10 -1.07
C MET A 223 9.64 2.03 -0.52
N ALA A 224 9.87 3.33 -0.56
CA ALA A 224 8.98 4.29 0.10
C ALA A 224 8.67 5.49 -0.78
N PHE A 225 7.36 5.78 -0.95
CA PHE A 225 6.91 7.02 -1.55
C PHE A 225 7.43 8.23 -0.75
N LEU A 226 7.28 8.17 0.58
CA LEU A 226 7.86 9.15 1.50
C LEU A 226 8.16 8.53 2.87
N ILE A 227 9.07 9.17 3.61
CA ILE A 227 9.38 8.88 5.02
C ILE A 227 9.48 10.21 5.74
N SER A 228 8.58 10.49 6.68
CA SER A 228 8.55 11.73 7.44
C SER A 228 8.17 11.57 8.91
N ASP A 229 7.83 10.34 9.32
CA ASP A 229 7.51 10.01 10.70
C ASP A 229 8.75 10.15 11.60
N PRO A 230 8.70 10.93 12.69
CA PRO A 230 9.85 11.20 13.53
C PRO A 230 10.42 9.97 14.25
N GLY A 231 9.57 9.04 14.70
CA GLY A 231 10.00 7.83 15.37
C GLY A 231 10.70 6.87 14.41
N ILE A 232 10.13 6.67 13.22
CA ILE A 232 10.74 5.86 12.16
C ILE A 232 12.06 6.49 11.69
N LEU A 233 12.11 7.82 11.48
CA LEU A 233 13.36 8.54 11.17
C LEU A 233 14.40 8.38 12.25
N GLY A 234 14.00 8.47 13.53
CA GLY A 234 14.87 8.22 14.69
C GLY A 234 15.46 6.81 14.69
N ALA A 235 14.64 5.80 14.42
CA ALA A 235 15.10 4.41 14.33
C ALA A 235 16.03 4.17 13.13
N LEU A 236 15.81 4.87 12.01
CA LEU A 236 16.68 4.81 10.82
C LEU A 236 18.08 5.39 11.07
N GLN A 237 18.28 6.27 12.07
CA GLN A 237 19.60 6.86 12.38
C GLN A 237 20.68 5.81 12.66
N ARG A 238 20.33 4.65 13.22
CA ARG A 238 21.30 3.57 13.45
C ARG A 238 21.94 3.02 12.17
N PHE A 239 21.28 3.25 11.03
CA PHE A 239 21.78 2.83 9.71
C PHE A 239 22.55 3.94 8.98
N ALA A 240 22.73 5.10 9.59
CA ALA A 240 23.54 6.17 9.01
C ALA A 240 25.03 5.80 8.95
N ASP A 241 25.50 4.82 9.76
CA ASP A 241 26.82 4.24 9.61
C ASP A 241 26.98 3.67 8.19
N PRO A 242 27.99 4.09 7.42
CA PRO A 242 28.23 3.57 6.07
C PRO A 242 28.43 2.05 5.97
N LYS A 243 28.72 1.38 7.08
CA LYS A 243 28.88 -0.08 7.16
C LYS A 243 27.56 -0.82 7.40
N ALA A 244 26.49 -0.11 7.77
CA ALA A 244 25.19 -0.72 8.00
C ALA A 244 24.59 -1.21 6.68
N ASP A 245 23.95 -2.38 6.70
CA ASP A 245 23.32 -2.97 5.53
C ASP A 245 21.89 -2.45 5.36
N ILE A 246 21.81 -1.27 4.77
CA ILE A 246 20.55 -0.67 4.34
C ILE A 246 20.68 -0.15 2.91
N GLN A 247 19.64 -0.33 2.12
CA GLN A 247 19.52 0.26 0.80
C GLN A 247 18.04 0.63 0.54
N GLY A 248 17.79 1.61 -0.31
CA GLY A 248 16.44 2.05 -0.58
C GLY A 248 16.20 2.60 -1.97
N VAL A 249 14.92 2.59 -2.34
CA VAL A 249 14.35 3.30 -3.49
C VAL A 249 13.31 4.27 -2.93
N ILE A 250 13.47 5.55 -3.24
CA ILE A 250 12.65 6.63 -2.71
C ILE A 250 12.04 7.43 -3.87
N ASP A 251 10.80 7.86 -3.75
CA ASP A 251 10.21 8.80 -4.71
C ASP A 251 10.70 10.23 -4.41
N PRO A 252 11.35 10.91 -5.39
CA PRO A 252 11.88 12.25 -5.16
C PRO A 252 10.78 13.31 -4.99
N ASN A 253 9.62 13.16 -5.65
CA ASN A 253 8.52 14.12 -5.55
C ASN A 253 7.76 13.97 -4.23
N GLY A 254 7.55 12.72 -3.76
CA GLY A 254 7.01 12.46 -2.44
C GLY A 254 7.88 13.04 -1.33
N MET A 255 9.20 12.90 -1.45
CA MET A 255 10.15 13.49 -0.49
C MET A 255 10.31 15.00 -0.66
N ALA A 256 10.16 15.57 -1.85
CA ALA A 256 10.27 17.02 -2.07
C ALA A 256 9.26 17.80 -1.23
N ASP A 257 8.04 17.32 -1.11
CA ASP A 257 7.02 17.94 -0.28
C ASP A 257 7.36 17.87 1.22
N VAL A 258 7.93 16.73 1.67
CA VAL A 258 8.44 16.56 3.05
C VAL A 258 9.57 17.55 3.33
N LEU A 259 10.53 17.65 2.42
CA LEU A 259 11.74 18.45 2.59
C LEU A 259 11.52 19.96 2.43
N ARG A 260 10.45 20.39 1.79
CA ARG A 260 10.14 21.81 1.52
C ARG A 260 10.21 22.69 2.77
N TYR A 261 9.85 22.13 3.92
CA TYR A 261 9.81 22.85 5.20
C TYR A 261 10.91 22.44 6.17
N ARG A 262 11.93 21.70 5.69
CA ARG A 262 13.07 21.21 6.48
C ARG A 262 14.34 21.95 6.10
N LYS A 263 15.33 21.92 7.00
CA LYS A 263 16.68 22.42 6.66
C LYS A 263 17.31 21.51 5.65
N ALA A 264 18.05 22.05 4.69
CA ALA A 264 18.69 21.29 3.61
C ALA A 264 19.65 20.20 4.09
N ASP A 265 20.22 20.36 5.27
CA ASP A 265 21.18 19.44 5.91
C ASP A 265 20.60 18.72 7.14
N ASP A 266 19.28 18.68 7.30
CA ASP A 266 18.63 18.00 8.41
C ASP A 266 19.15 16.54 8.52
N PRO A 267 19.81 16.18 9.64
CA PRO A 267 20.42 14.87 9.79
C PRO A 267 19.41 13.73 9.83
N ALA A 268 18.13 14.00 10.12
CA ALA A 268 17.07 13.00 10.08
C ALA A 268 16.90 12.40 8.68
N TYR A 269 17.18 13.19 7.64
CA TYR A 269 17.05 12.79 6.24
C TYR A 269 18.39 12.43 5.58
N TRP A 270 19.33 11.87 6.35
CA TRP A 270 20.67 11.47 5.88
C TRP A 270 20.61 10.60 4.61
N PHE A 271 19.62 9.73 4.51
CA PHE A 271 19.45 8.79 3.41
C PHE A 271 19.21 9.46 2.06
N MET A 272 18.67 10.68 2.03
CA MET A 272 18.51 11.45 0.80
C MET A 272 19.83 11.88 0.16
N ARG A 273 20.94 11.79 0.90
CA ARG A 273 22.30 12.12 0.43
C ARG A 273 23.22 10.90 0.40
N ASP A 274 22.70 9.73 0.76
CA ASP A 274 23.49 8.51 0.85
C ASP A 274 23.32 7.69 -0.45
N LYS A 275 24.44 7.33 -1.08
CA LYS A 275 24.47 6.53 -2.33
C LYS A 275 23.81 5.15 -2.24
N ARG A 276 23.51 4.69 -1.02
CA ARG A 276 22.75 3.45 -0.79
C ARG A 276 21.27 3.62 -1.06
N PHE A 277 20.81 4.86 -1.23
CA PHE A 277 19.44 5.18 -1.63
C PHE A 277 19.45 5.76 -3.03
N VAL A 278 18.53 5.28 -3.85
CA VAL A 278 18.35 5.75 -5.22
C VAL A 278 16.98 6.40 -5.36
N GLU A 279 16.91 7.45 -6.15
CA GLU A 279 15.66 8.11 -6.47
C GLU A 279 15.01 7.43 -7.67
N ALA A 280 13.74 7.01 -7.51
CA ALA A 280 12.94 6.55 -8.62
C ALA A 280 12.46 7.77 -9.42
N PRO A 281 12.83 7.91 -10.70
CA PRO A 281 12.41 9.06 -11.48
C PRO A 281 10.89 9.06 -11.63
N SER A 282 10.24 10.15 -11.21
CA SER A 282 8.83 10.39 -11.40
C SER A 282 8.60 11.83 -11.88
N HIS A 283 7.46 12.08 -12.51
CA HIS A 283 7.08 13.44 -12.88
C HIS A 283 6.47 14.17 -11.67
N ALA A 284 6.68 15.49 -11.61
CA ALA A 284 6.01 16.31 -10.62
C ALA A 284 4.49 16.15 -10.72
N PHE A 285 3.80 16.24 -9.58
CA PHE A 285 2.33 16.13 -9.56
C PHE A 285 1.67 17.10 -10.55
N ASN A 286 0.82 16.55 -11.38
CA ASN A 286 -0.03 17.33 -12.29
C ASN A 286 -1.46 16.75 -12.25
N PRO A 287 -2.46 17.53 -11.79
CA PRO A 287 -3.84 17.04 -11.65
C PRO A 287 -4.50 16.67 -12.98
N HIS A 288 -3.91 17.05 -14.10
CA HIS A 288 -4.43 16.78 -15.46
C HIS A 288 -3.79 15.56 -16.13
N THR A 289 -2.87 14.89 -15.46
CA THR A 289 -2.18 13.70 -16.00
C THR A 289 -2.17 12.58 -14.97
N GLU A 290 -2.08 11.33 -15.45
CA GLU A 290 -1.90 10.18 -14.57
C GLU A 290 -0.49 10.18 -13.98
N GLN A 291 -0.40 9.95 -12.68
CA GLN A 291 0.86 9.95 -11.94
C GLN A 291 1.65 8.67 -12.17
N ASP A 292 2.98 8.76 -12.06
CA ASP A 292 3.92 7.67 -12.30
C ASP A 292 4.92 7.47 -11.13
N PHE A 293 4.50 7.80 -9.92
CA PHE A 293 5.31 7.73 -8.70
C PHE A 293 5.81 6.33 -8.38
N MET A 294 6.95 6.25 -7.69
CA MET A 294 7.28 5.05 -6.92
C MET A 294 6.44 5.04 -5.64
N HIS A 295 5.29 4.36 -5.69
CA HIS A 295 4.22 4.50 -4.72
C HIS A 295 4.18 3.36 -3.69
N ASN A 296 5.21 2.52 -3.62
CA ASN A 296 5.32 1.48 -2.62
C ASN A 296 5.47 2.06 -1.19
N LYS A 297 4.99 1.31 -0.21
CA LYS A 297 5.20 1.52 1.22
C LYS A 297 5.66 0.19 1.79
N VAL A 298 6.93 -0.15 1.52
CA VAL A 298 7.48 -1.49 1.81
C VAL A 298 8.80 -1.37 2.54
N LEU A 299 8.92 -2.14 3.63
CA LEU A 299 10.18 -2.40 4.31
C LEU A 299 10.41 -3.91 4.35
N ILE A 300 11.63 -4.35 4.05
CA ILE A 300 12.04 -5.76 4.13
C ILE A 300 13.17 -5.84 5.14
N PHE A 301 13.03 -6.74 6.13
CA PHE A 301 13.98 -6.89 7.21
C PHE A 301 14.55 -8.32 7.21
N ASP A 302 15.87 -8.42 7.20
CA ASP A 302 16.65 -9.66 7.37
C ASP A 302 16.23 -10.81 6.41
N ASP A 303 15.71 -10.45 5.21
CA ASP A 303 15.13 -11.40 4.25
C ASP A 303 14.04 -12.32 4.85
N GLN A 304 13.37 -11.86 5.90
CA GLN A 304 12.39 -12.62 6.66
C GLN A 304 11.06 -11.89 6.85
N PHE A 305 11.09 -10.60 7.19
CA PHE A 305 9.88 -9.83 7.44
C PHE A 305 9.63 -8.83 6.31
N VAL A 306 8.36 -8.66 5.95
CA VAL A 306 7.90 -7.65 4.99
C VAL A 306 6.80 -6.84 5.65
N VAL A 307 6.97 -5.53 5.66
CA VAL A 307 5.93 -4.55 5.95
C VAL A 307 5.37 -4.05 4.62
N THR A 308 4.05 -4.05 4.45
CA THR A 308 3.38 -3.55 3.23
C THR A 308 1.94 -3.13 3.53
N GLY A 309 1.31 -2.37 2.63
CA GLY A 309 -0.07 -1.88 2.78
C GLY A 309 -0.27 -0.51 2.14
N SER A 310 -1.24 0.24 2.67
CA SER A 310 -1.52 1.61 2.25
C SER A 310 -0.76 2.66 3.05
N PHE A 311 -0.25 2.30 4.24
CA PHE A 311 0.33 3.18 5.24
C PHE A 311 1.64 3.81 4.76
N ASN A 312 1.64 5.13 4.53
CA ASN A 312 2.85 5.91 4.32
C ASN A 312 3.63 6.02 5.64
N PHE A 313 4.96 6.07 5.59
CA PHE A 313 5.78 6.19 6.80
C PHE A 313 5.80 7.64 7.32
N SER A 314 4.63 8.12 7.80
CA SER A 314 4.40 9.51 8.20
C SER A 314 3.42 9.61 9.37
N GLU A 315 3.54 10.64 10.22
CA GLU A 315 2.57 10.94 11.29
C GLU A 315 1.13 11.08 10.77
N ASN A 316 0.94 11.63 9.57
CA ASN A 316 -0.39 11.74 9.00
C ASN A 316 -1.04 10.38 8.75
N ALA A 317 -0.25 9.35 8.43
CA ALA A 317 -0.77 8.01 8.20
C ALA A 317 -1.28 7.36 9.49
N GLU A 318 -0.78 7.75 10.65
CA GLU A 318 -1.29 7.28 11.94
C GLU A 318 -2.73 7.76 12.21
N LEU A 319 -3.11 8.88 11.62
CA LEU A 319 -4.41 9.54 11.80
C LEU A 319 -5.38 9.31 10.63
N ASN A 320 -4.87 8.87 9.49
CA ASN A 320 -5.67 8.44 8.35
C ASN A 320 -6.31 7.07 8.61
N ASP A 321 -7.32 6.71 7.83
CA ASP A 321 -7.75 5.31 7.74
C ASP A 321 -6.84 4.54 6.80
N GLU A 322 -5.91 3.79 7.34
CA GLU A 322 -4.91 3.00 6.61
C GLU A 322 -4.94 1.54 7.03
N ASN A 323 -4.27 0.70 6.26
CA ASN A 323 -3.95 -0.66 6.65
C ASN A 323 -2.47 -0.96 6.43
N LEU A 324 -1.93 -1.82 7.28
CA LEU A 324 -0.57 -2.33 7.20
C LEU A 324 -0.56 -3.82 7.52
N LEU A 325 0.19 -4.58 6.74
CA LEU A 325 0.48 -5.99 6.98
C LEU A 325 1.95 -6.17 7.31
N ILE A 326 2.22 -6.97 8.34
CA ILE A 326 3.55 -7.52 8.62
C ILE A 326 3.51 -9.00 8.28
N LEU A 327 4.31 -9.40 7.29
CA LEU A 327 4.39 -10.78 6.80
C LEU A 327 5.73 -11.37 7.23
N ASN A 328 5.69 -12.41 8.05
CA ASN A 328 6.87 -13.14 8.50
C ASN A 328 7.02 -14.42 7.66
N SER A 329 7.82 -14.35 6.62
CA SER A 329 8.08 -15.46 5.70
C SER A 329 9.27 -15.16 4.81
N ALA A 330 10.29 -15.99 4.85
CA ALA A 330 11.45 -15.86 3.97
C ALA A 330 11.07 -15.98 2.48
N GLN A 331 10.07 -16.81 2.13
CA GLN A 331 9.61 -16.95 0.75
C GLN A 331 8.97 -15.65 0.23
N ILE A 332 8.14 -14.99 1.05
CA ILE A 332 7.52 -13.72 0.70
C ILE A 332 8.59 -12.62 0.65
N ALA A 333 9.48 -12.57 1.64
CA ALA A 333 10.59 -11.63 1.66
C ALA A 333 11.48 -11.76 0.43
N ALA A 334 11.78 -12.99 -0.02
CA ALA A 334 12.54 -13.22 -1.25
C ALA A 334 11.84 -12.67 -2.50
N ALA A 335 10.51 -12.80 -2.60
CA ALA A 335 9.74 -12.25 -3.72
C ALA A 335 9.78 -10.71 -3.73
N TYR A 336 9.59 -10.07 -2.57
CA TYR A 336 9.71 -8.62 -2.43
C TYR A 336 11.15 -8.14 -2.66
N THR A 337 12.16 -8.88 -2.20
CA THR A 337 13.57 -8.58 -2.45
C THR A 337 13.89 -8.63 -3.95
N SER A 338 13.39 -9.63 -4.67
CA SER A 338 13.56 -9.72 -6.13
C SER A 338 12.93 -8.52 -6.86
N TYR A 339 11.75 -8.08 -6.40
CA TYR A 339 11.11 -6.87 -6.92
C TYR A 339 11.94 -5.61 -6.60
N TYR A 340 12.36 -5.46 -5.34
CA TYR A 340 13.25 -4.39 -4.89
C TYR A 340 14.53 -4.30 -5.75
N GLU A 341 15.21 -5.43 -5.97
CA GLU A 341 16.46 -5.48 -6.75
C GLU A 341 16.27 -5.02 -8.19
N ARG A 342 15.12 -5.35 -8.78
CA ARG A 342 14.76 -4.85 -10.13
C ARG A 342 14.63 -3.33 -10.13
N LEU A 343 13.90 -2.75 -9.19
CA LEU A 343 13.75 -1.31 -9.04
C LEU A 343 15.11 -0.65 -8.80
N TYR A 344 15.83 -1.12 -7.77
CA TYR A 344 17.11 -0.56 -7.38
C TYR A 344 18.13 -0.56 -8.53
N THR A 345 18.25 -1.70 -9.23
CA THR A 345 19.18 -1.83 -10.37
C THR A 345 18.78 -0.89 -11.52
N THR A 346 17.50 -0.78 -11.81
CA THR A 346 17.00 0.08 -12.89
C THR A 346 17.28 1.54 -12.58
N TYR A 347 16.93 1.99 -11.39
CA TYR A 347 17.05 3.41 -11.01
C TYR A 347 18.49 3.83 -10.73
N SER A 348 19.34 2.94 -10.22
CA SER A 348 20.77 3.19 -10.10
C SER A 348 21.46 3.47 -11.45
N ARG A 349 20.97 2.86 -12.53
CA ARG A 349 21.52 3.05 -13.90
C ARG A 349 20.98 4.29 -14.60
N SER A 350 19.82 4.76 -14.19
CA SER A 350 19.17 5.92 -14.83
C SER A 350 19.91 7.24 -14.58
N GLY A 351 20.96 7.23 -13.74
CA GLY A 351 21.90 8.33 -13.63
C GLY A 351 21.30 9.65 -13.17
N VAL A 352 20.17 9.63 -12.46
CA VAL A 352 19.71 10.81 -11.73
C VAL A 352 20.55 10.90 -10.46
N VAL A 353 21.81 11.32 -10.64
CA VAL A 353 22.57 11.96 -9.58
C VAL A 353 21.73 13.19 -9.23
N ALA A 354 21.26 13.25 -8.00
CA ALA A 354 20.58 14.41 -7.46
C ALA A 354 21.25 15.67 -8.00
N ALA A 355 20.54 16.39 -8.86
CA ALA A 355 20.99 17.69 -9.29
C ALA A 355 20.85 18.61 -8.08
N ARG A 356 21.99 18.88 -7.49
CA ARG A 356 22.45 19.86 -6.50
C ARG A 356 21.44 20.81 -5.89
#